data_4bebd61aa2c70e20fa7f8a3f314579bb
#
_entry.id   4bebd61aa2c70e20fa7f8a3f314579bb
#
_cell.length_a   1.000
_cell.length_b   1.000
_cell.length_c   1.000
_cell.angle_alpha   90.00
_cell.angle_beta   90.00
_cell.angle_gamma   90.00
#
_symmetry.space_group_name_H-M   'P 1'
#
loop_
_entity.id
_entity.type
_entity.pdbx_description
1 polymer ?
#
loop_
_entity_poly.entity_id
_entity_poly.type
_entity_poly.pdbx_seq_one_letter_code
_entity_poly.pdbx_strand_id
1 'polypeptide(L)'
;MENNKQVKTFFYIILALLVILVAFVLLRKNKNKEAEYEIGRANVSSVDVMLKESFPVQVDVIAKGDLPDGCTELGDVKQQLVGKTFNIDLQTRKLKDGDVMCTQALVPFEKTIALENVVGITAGEYIVSVNGVTKTFKMDVDNYISNEDPLK
;
A
#
# COMPACT_ATOMS: atom_id res chain seq x y z
N MET A 1 -31.81 51.98 -29.53
CA MET A 1 -32.04 51.68 -28.09
C MET A 1 -32.26 50.18 -27.79
N GLU A 2 -32.30 49.32 -28.77
CA GLU A 2 -32.58 47.87 -28.65
C GLU A 2 -31.39 47.02 -28.27
N ASN A 3 -30.19 47.44 -28.65
CA ASN A 3 -28.95 46.65 -28.44
C ASN A 3 -28.53 46.51 -26.95
N ASN A 4 -28.92 47.43 -26.10
CA ASN A 4 -28.54 47.44 -24.69
C ASN A 4 -29.38 46.46 -23.83
N LYS A 5 -30.57 46.11 -24.25
CA LYS A 5 -31.40 45.07 -23.57
C LYS A 5 -30.87 43.66 -23.87
N GLN A 6 -30.51 43.40 -25.10
CA GLN A 6 -29.96 42.11 -25.54
C GLN A 6 -28.65 41.78 -24.80
N VAL A 7 -27.74 42.74 -24.65
CA VAL A 7 -26.46 42.58 -23.94
C VAL A 7 -26.69 42.28 -22.46
N LYS A 8 -27.63 42.96 -21.81
CA LYS A 8 -27.96 42.68 -20.38
C LYS A 8 -28.57 41.29 -20.20
N THR A 9 -29.45 40.86 -21.10
CA THR A 9 -30.06 39.52 -21.04
C THR A 9 -28.98 38.42 -21.22
N PHE A 10 -28.06 38.61 -22.15
CA PHE A 10 -26.92 37.70 -22.35
C PHE A 10 -26.02 37.60 -21.12
N PHE A 11 -25.77 38.74 -20.47
CA PHE A 11 -24.96 38.78 -19.24
C PHE A 11 -25.60 38.00 -18.06
N TYR A 12 -26.92 38.14 -17.88
CA TYR A 12 -27.67 37.39 -16.86
C TYR A 12 -27.71 35.89 -17.14
N ILE A 13 -27.79 35.46 -18.40
CA ILE A 13 -27.74 34.04 -18.76
C ILE A 13 -26.37 33.44 -18.43
N ILE A 14 -25.28 34.14 -18.78
CA ILE A 14 -23.92 33.69 -18.50
C ILE A 14 -23.70 33.61 -16.99
N LEU A 15 -24.17 34.61 -16.22
CA LEU A 15 -24.06 34.61 -14.79
C LEU A 15 -24.82 33.42 -14.13
N ALA A 16 -26.04 33.14 -14.61
CA ALA A 16 -26.83 32.01 -14.14
C ALA A 16 -26.17 30.68 -14.43
N LEU A 17 -25.59 30.50 -15.63
CA LEU A 17 -24.84 29.29 -16.00
C LEU A 17 -23.59 29.11 -15.11
N LEU A 18 -22.90 30.19 -14.80
CA LEU A 18 -21.71 30.17 -13.93
C LEU A 18 -22.09 29.76 -12.50
N VAL A 19 -23.18 30.27 -11.96
CA VAL A 19 -23.71 29.87 -10.62
C VAL A 19 -24.11 28.41 -10.61
N ILE A 20 -24.78 27.91 -11.65
CA ILE A 20 -25.15 26.50 -11.77
C ILE A 20 -23.91 25.62 -11.82
N LEU A 21 -22.88 26.02 -12.59
CA LEU A 21 -21.63 25.28 -12.72
C LEU A 21 -20.87 25.23 -11.38
N VAL A 22 -20.81 26.35 -10.66
CA VAL A 22 -20.21 26.40 -9.31
C VAL A 22 -20.98 25.53 -8.33
N ALA A 23 -22.31 25.60 -8.32
CA ALA A 23 -23.15 24.76 -7.49
C ALA A 23 -22.95 23.27 -7.80
N PHE A 24 -22.86 22.91 -9.07
CA PHE A 24 -22.60 21.53 -9.53
C PHE A 24 -21.23 21.01 -9.10
N VAL A 25 -20.19 21.86 -9.16
CA VAL A 25 -18.82 21.52 -8.67
C VAL A 25 -18.81 21.33 -7.15
N LEU A 26 -19.51 22.21 -6.41
CA LEU A 26 -19.61 22.12 -4.96
C LEU A 26 -20.38 20.87 -4.52
N LEU A 27 -21.47 20.53 -5.21
CA LEU A 27 -22.25 19.32 -4.95
C LEU A 27 -21.49 18.03 -5.27
N ARG A 28 -20.62 18.06 -6.31
CA ARG A 28 -19.73 16.92 -6.62
C ARG A 28 -18.66 16.71 -5.56
N LYS A 29 -18.07 17.80 -5.01
CA LYS A 29 -17.06 17.71 -3.95
C LYS A 29 -17.60 17.05 -2.65
N ASN A 30 -18.90 17.11 -2.42
CA ASN A 30 -19.50 16.61 -1.18
C ASN A 30 -19.86 15.11 -1.23
N LYS A 31 -19.57 14.38 -2.33
CA LYS A 31 -19.93 12.95 -2.49
C LYS A 31 -18.81 11.96 -2.19
N ASN A 32 -17.58 12.41 -2.03
CA ASN A 32 -16.46 11.53 -1.68
C ASN A 32 -16.09 11.72 -0.21
N LYS A 33 -16.89 11.17 0.71
CA LYS A 33 -16.40 10.83 2.04
C LYS A 33 -15.55 9.57 1.84
N GLU A 34 -14.27 9.75 1.55
CA GLU A 34 -13.33 8.62 1.59
C GLU A 34 -13.41 8.01 2.99
N ALA A 35 -13.52 6.68 3.04
CA ALA A 35 -13.52 5.98 4.32
C ALA A 35 -12.20 6.29 5.03
N GLU A 36 -12.27 6.86 6.21
CA GLU A 36 -11.09 7.18 7.01
C GLU A 36 -10.65 5.94 7.78
N TYR A 37 -9.41 5.53 7.58
CA TYR A 37 -8.83 4.37 8.24
C TYR A 37 -7.85 4.79 9.33
N GLU A 38 -7.88 4.10 10.45
CA GLU A 38 -6.79 4.08 11.42
C GLU A 38 -5.76 3.08 10.92
N ILE A 39 -4.53 3.58 10.72
CA ILE A 39 -3.41 2.76 10.25
C ILE A 39 -2.56 2.39 11.45
N GLY A 40 -2.33 1.09 11.62
CA GLY A 40 -1.47 0.53 12.65
C GLY A 40 -0.39 -0.36 12.04
N ARG A 41 0.32 -1.10 12.89
CA ARG A 41 1.30 -2.14 12.48
C ARG A 41 0.77 -3.51 12.87
N ALA A 42 0.94 -4.49 11.97
CA ALA A 42 0.57 -5.87 12.26
C ALA A 42 1.47 -6.46 13.36
N ASN A 43 0.86 -7.19 14.28
CA ASN A 43 1.58 -7.96 15.28
C ASN A 43 2.06 -9.27 14.64
N VAL A 44 3.35 -9.31 14.25
CA VAL A 44 3.99 -10.47 13.62
C VAL A 44 4.64 -11.33 14.71
N SER A 45 4.34 -12.61 14.72
CA SER A 45 4.89 -13.58 15.67
C SER A 45 6.00 -14.44 15.05
N SER A 46 5.93 -14.73 13.76
CA SER A 46 6.95 -15.49 13.04
C SER A 46 7.11 -15.06 11.60
N VAL A 47 8.31 -15.27 11.06
CA VAL A 47 8.70 -15.00 9.69
C VAL A 47 9.42 -16.20 9.13
N ASP A 48 9.00 -16.68 7.96
CA ASP A 48 9.71 -17.69 7.18
C ASP A 48 10.05 -17.15 5.79
N VAL A 49 11.09 -17.69 5.17
CA VAL A 49 11.56 -17.27 3.85
C VAL A 49 11.59 -18.48 2.93
N MET A 50 11.02 -18.34 1.74
CA MET A 50 10.99 -19.37 0.72
C MET A 50 11.63 -18.83 -0.56
N LEU A 51 12.70 -19.49 -1.00
CA LEU A 51 13.36 -19.23 -2.29
C LEU A 51 12.67 -20.08 -3.35
N LYS A 52 12.27 -19.45 -4.46
CA LYS A 52 11.64 -20.17 -5.59
C LYS A 52 12.72 -20.72 -6.51
N GLU A 53 12.46 -21.90 -7.06
CA GLU A 53 13.30 -22.50 -8.11
C GLU A 53 13.06 -21.78 -9.45
N SER A 54 13.57 -20.56 -9.58
CA SER A 54 13.46 -19.72 -10.77
C SER A 54 14.77 -18.94 -10.98
N PHE A 55 14.98 -18.46 -12.19
CA PHE A 55 16.07 -17.51 -12.47
C PHE A 55 15.53 -16.33 -13.30
N PRO A 56 15.65 -15.09 -12.82
CA PRO A 56 16.17 -14.70 -11.49
C PRO A 56 15.40 -15.37 -10.33
N VAL A 57 16.13 -15.66 -9.25
CA VAL A 57 15.55 -16.24 -8.04
C VAL A 57 14.53 -15.26 -7.45
N GLN A 58 13.33 -15.73 -7.22
CA GLN A 58 12.31 -14.99 -6.49
C GLN A 58 12.27 -15.47 -5.04
N VAL A 59 11.99 -14.55 -4.12
CA VAL A 59 11.96 -14.85 -2.69
C VAL A 59 10.60 -14.41 -2.15
N ASP A 60 9.90 -15.33 -1.50
CA ASP A 60 8.69 -15.04 -0.77
C ASP A 60 8.97 -15.04 0.74
N VAL A 61 8.39 -14.07 1.42
CA VAL A 61 8.42 -13.94 2.87
C VAL A 61 7.03 -14.27 3.41
N ILE A 62 6.94 -15.23 4.31
CA ILE A 62 5.70 -15.65 4.94
C ILE A 62 5.68 -15.10 6.36
N ALA A 63 4.85 -14.09 6.59
CA ALA A 63 4.64 -13.49 7.90
C ALA A 63 3.37 -14.06 8.54
N LYS A 64 3.46 -14.52 9.79
CA LYS A 64 2.32 -15.00 10.58
C LYS A 64 2.20 -14.17 11.84
N GLY A 65 0.99 -14.01 12.31
CA GLY A 65 0.70 -13.23 13.51
C GLY A 65 -0.78 -13.14 13.80
N ASP A 66 -1.17 -12.15 14.59
CA ASP A 66 -2.55 -11.96 15.02
C ASP A 66 -2.97 -10.51 14.85
N LEU A 67 -4.17 -10.30 14.34
CA LEU A 67 -4.87 -9.01 14.38
C LEU A 67 -5.58 -8.85 15.72
N PRO A 68 -5.70 -7.62 16.24
CA PRO A 68 -6.24 -7.39 17.58
C PRO A 68 -7.73 -7.66 17.71
N ASP A 69 -8.47 -7.60 16.61
CA ASP A 69 -9.92 -7.79 16.58
C ASP A 69 -10.42 -8.17 15.17
N GLY A 70 -11.70 -8.52 15.07
CA GLY A 70 -12.32 -8.92 13.80
C GLY A 70 -12.66 -7.77 12.83
N CYS A 71 -12.40 -6.51 13.21
CA CYS A 71 -12.59 -5.36 12.32
C CYS A 71 -11.28 -4.78 11.80
N THR A 72 -10.16 -5.28 12.27
CA THR A 72 -8.83 -4.91 11.81
C THR A 72 -8.44 -5.82 10.65
N GLU A 73 -7.95 -5.24 9.58
CA GLU A 73 -7.48 -5.94 8.38
C GLU A 73 -5.99 -5.67 8.16
N LEU A 74 -5.32 -6.54 7.41
CA LEU A 74 -3.99 -6.24 6.90
C LEU A 74 -4.10 -5.10 5.88
N GLY A 75 -3.23 -4.12 6.04
CA GLY A 75 -3.10 -2.95 5.17
C GLY A 75 -1.97 -3.09 4.17
N ASP A 76 -1.32 -1.96 3.89
CA ASP A 76 -0.22 -1.88 2.93
C ASP A 76 1.05 -2.55 3.45
N VAL A 77 1.86 -3.01 2.49
CA VAL A 77 3.19 -3.54 2.73
C VAL A 77 4.19 -2.56 2.14
N LYS A 78 5.12 -2.05 2.95
CA LYS A 78 6.23 -1.22 2.49
C LYS A 78 7.53 -1.99 2.67
N GLN A 79 8.36 -1.98 1.64
CA GLN A 79 9.62 -2.71 1.62
C GLN A 79 10.79 -1.77 1.35
N GLN A 80 11.91 -2.02 2.02
CA GLN A 80 13.15 -1.28 1.79
C GLN A 80 14.35 -2.19 2.03
N LEU A 81 15.26 -2.25 1.04
CA LEU A 81 16.56 -2.90 1.20
C LEU A 81 17.59 -1.89 1.71
N VAL A 82 18.19 -2.19 2.87
CA VAL A 82 19.27 -1.39 3.46
C VAL A 82 20.47 -2.30 3.70
N GLY A 83 21.51 -2.16 2.90
CA GLY A 83 22.64 -3.08 2.90
C GLY A 83 22.21 -4.51 2.55
N LYS A 84 22.29 -5.42 3.50
CA LYS A 84 21.85 -6.82 3.36
C LYS A 84 20.58 -7.13 4.16
N THR A 85 19.84 -6.10 4.56
CA THR A 85 18.59 -6.26 5.34
C THR A 85 17.39 -5.74 4.56
N PHE A 86 16.44 -6.62 4.31
CA PHE A 86 15.13 -6.28 3.77
C PHE A 86 14.20 -5.93 4.94
N ASN A 87 13.88 -4.65 5.07
CA ASN A 87 12.94 -4.17 6.07
C ASN A 87 11.54 -4.10 5.47
N ILE A 88 10.60 -4.77 6.10
CA ILE A 88 9.19 -4.86 5.69
C ILE A 88 8.33 -4.28 6.80
N ASP A 89 7.58 -3.23 6.47
CA ASP A 89 6.55 -2.66 7.32
C ASP A 89 5.18 -3.19 6.85
N LEU A 90 4.64 -4.17 7.56
CA LEU A 90 3.32 -4.73 7.34
C LEU A 90 2.32 -3.97 8.19
N GLN A 91 1.48 -3.18 7.52
CA GLN A 91 0.50 -2.32 8.18
C GLN A 91 -0.81 -3.06 8.44
N THR A 92 -1.59 -2.52 9.36
CA THR A 92 -3.01 -2.83 9.54
C THR A 92 -3.84 -1.60 9.24
N ARG A 93 -5.12 -1.82 8.90
CA ARG A 93 -6.11 -0.78 8.74
C ARG A 93 -7.41 -1.16 9.44
N LYS A 94 -8.02 -0.19 10.09
CA LYS A 94 -9.34 -0.31 10.71
C LYS A 94 -10.18 0.88 10.35
N LEU A 95 -11.44 0.67 9.98
CA LEU A 95 -12.35 1.76 9.65
C LEU A 95 -12.63 2.61 10.91
N LYS A 96 -12.40 3.93 10.84
CA LYS A 96 -12.61 4.84 11.99
C LYS A 96 -14.09 5.07 12.31
N ASP A 97 -14.91 5.21 11.26
CA ASP A 97 -16.34 5.51 11.37
C ASP A 97 -17.14 4.24 11.02
N GLY A 98 -17.45 3.42 12.01
CA GLY A 98 -18.35 2.30 11.82
C GLY A 98 -19.07 1.96 13.12
N ASP A 99 -20.39 2.05 13.12
CA ASP A 99 -21.26 1.43 14.15
C ASP A 99 -21.20 -0.11 14.07
N VAL A 100 -19.99 -0.66 13.81
CA VAL A 100 -19.78 -2.09 13.68
C VAL A 100 -19.25 -2.61 15.01
N MET A 101 -19.98 -3.55 15.60
CA MET A 101 -19.48 -4.28 16.77
C MET A 101 -18.37 -5.24 16.35
N CYS A 102 -17.15 -4.94 16.78
CA CYS A 102 -15.99 -5.77 16.52
C CYS A 102 -15.87 -6.88 17.57
N THR A 103 -15.58 -8.09 17.13
CA THR A 103 -15.20 -9.15 18.06
C THR A 103 -13.83 -8.79 18.68
N GLN A 104 -13.74 -8.90 20.00
CA GLN A 104 -12.48 -8.65 20.74
C GLN A 104 -11.57 -9.90 20.81
N ALA A 105 -11.71 -10.80 19.86
CA ALA A 105 -10.88 -11.99 19.74
C ALA A 105 -9.72 -11.72 18.77
N LEU A 106 -8.54 -12.21 19.10
CA LEU A 106 -7.40 -12.22 18.19
C LEU A 106 -7.75 -13.04 16.93
N VAL A 107 -7.44 -12.49 15.76
CA VAL A 107 -7.67 -13.14 14.47
C VAL A 107 -6.31 -13.50 13.86
N PRO A 108 -5.96 -14.79 13.77
CA PRO A 108 -4.69 -15.19 13.20
C PRO A 108 -4.63 -14.84 11.71
N PHE A 109 -3.45 -14.45 11.24
CA PHE A 109 -3.19 -14.23 9.83
C PHE A 109 -1.91 -14.92 9.36
N GLU A 110 -1.89 -15.24 8.07
CA GLU A 110 -0.71 -15.61 7.31
C GLU A 110 -0.67 -14.77 6.03
N LYS A 111 0.43 -14.05 5.83
CA LYS A 111 0.62 -13.18 4.66
C LYS A 111 1.89 -13.57 3.94
N THR A 112 1.75 -13.97 2.67
CA THR A 112 2.89 -14.13 1.76
C THR A 112 3.18 -12.79 1.08
N ILE A 113 4.44 -12.38 1.13
CA ILE A 113 4.96 -11.12 0.61
C ILE A 113 6.08 -11.48 -0.38
N ALA A 114 5.89 -11.17 -1.66
CA ALA A 114 6.97 -11.28 -2.62
C ALA A 114 8.02 -10.19 -2.32
N LEU A 115 9.28 -10.60 -2.16
CA LEU A 115 10.35 -9.69 -1.79
C LEU A 115 10.77 -8.85 -3.00
N GLU A 116 10.75 -7.54 -2.85
CA GLU A 116 11.19 -6.59 -3.86
C GLU A 116 12.73 -6.42 -3.83
N ASN A 117 13.30 -5.93 -4.93
CA ASN A 117 14.73 -5.65 -5.05
C ASN A 117 15.65 -6.88 -4.81
N VAL A 118 15.15 -8.07 -5.11
CA VAL A 118 15.94 -9.32 -5.05
C VAL A 118 16.78 -9.50 -6.31
N VAL A 119 16.34 -8.94 -7.44
CA VAL A 119 17.13 -8.93 -8.67
C VAL A 119 18.26 -7.93 -8.54
N GLY A 120 19.49 -8.35 -8.86
CA GLY A 120 20.70 -7.52 -8.75
C GLY A 120 21.46 -7.68 -7.43
N ILE A 121 21.00 -8.55 -6.49
CA ILE A 121 21.78 -8.86 -5.30
C ILE A 121 22.83 -9.97 -5.57
N THR A 122 23.93 -9.92 -4.84
CA THR A 122 25.00 -10.93 -4.92
C THR A 122 24.72 -12.15 -4.05
N ALA A 123 25.41 -13.24 -4.30
CA ALA A 123 25.44 -14.38 -3.40
C ALA A 123 25.86 -13.94 -1.99
N GLY A 124 25.27 -14.57 -0.97
CA GLY A 124 25.57 -14.28 0.44
C GLY A 124 24.37 -14.41 1.37
N GLU A 125 24.59 -14.06 2.62
CA GLU A 125 23.55 -14.06 3.64
C GLU A 125 22.83 -12.71 3.69
N TYR A 126 21.52 -12.78 3.83
CA TYR A 126 20.60 -11.63 3.92
C TYR A 126 19.66 -11.82 5.10
N ILE A 127 19.16 -10.72 5.62
CA ILE A 127 18.19 -10.69 6.71
C ILE A 127 16.89 -10.11 6.19
N VAL A 128 15.78 -10.74 6.52
CA VAL A 128 14.43 -10.16 6.39
C VAL A 128 13.98 -9.76 7.79
N SER A 129 13.43 -8.57 7.91
CA SER A 129 12.81 -8.05 9.13
C SER A 129 11.38 -7.60 8.82
N VAL A 130 10.39 -8.28 9.36
CA VAL A 130 8.98 -7.88 9.23
C VAL A 130 8.51 -7.37 10.60
N ASN A 131 8.26 -6.07 10.69
CA ASN A 131 7.85 -5.41 11.94
C ASN A 131 8.75 -5.71 13.16
N GLY A 132 10.04 -6.00 12.92
CA GLY A 132 11.02 -6.31 13.97
C GLY A 132 11.27 -7.80 14.20
N VAL A 133 10.45 -8.70 13.64
CA VAL A 133 10.72 -10.15 13.64
C VAL A 133 11.63 -10.47 12.46
N THR A 134 12.76 -11.14 12.74
CA THR A 134 13.82 -11.34 11.74
C THR A 134 14.00 -12.80 11.36
N LYS A 135 14.40 -13.01 10.10
CA LYS A 135 14.83 -14.31 9.55
C LYS A 135 16.00 -14.12 8.62
N THR A 136 17.02 -14.98 8.74
CA THR A 136 18.15 -15.00 7.78
C THR A 136 17.88 -16.00 6.68
N PHE A 137 18.29 -15.65 5.44
CA PHE A 137 18.31 -16.56 4.31
C PHE A 137 19.60 -16.38 3.52
N LYS A 138 19.94 -17.38 2.70
CA LYS A 138 21.16 -17.38 1.92
C LYS A 138 20.82 -17.44 0.44
N MET A 139 21.43 -16.53 -0.34
CA MET A 139 21.48 -16.60 -1.79
C MET A 139 22.76 -17.35 -2.18
N ASP A 140 22.60 -18.49 -2.84
CA ASP A 140 23.77 -19.32 -3.22
C ASP A 140 24.43 -18.85 -4.52
N VAL A 141 23.73 -18.04 -5.30
CA VAL A 141 24.20 -17.48 -6.59
C VAL A 141 23.89 -16.01 -6.69
N ASP A 142 24.65 -15.29 -7.51
CA ASP A 142 24.35 -13.91 -7.88
C ASP A 142 23.04 -13.87 -8.68
N ASN A 143 22.15 -12.96 -8.35
CA ASN A 143 20.79 -12.88 -8.90
C ASN A 143 20.66 -11.77 -9.96
N TYR A 144 21.49 -11.81 -11.00
CA TYR A 144 21.48 -10.83 -12.09
C TYR A 144 20.75 -11.36 -13.32
N ILE A 145 20.05 -10.48 -14.05
CA ILE A 145 19.61 -10.75 -15.42
C ILE A 145 20.82 -10.54 -16.32
N SER A 146 21.17 -11.51 -17.16
CA SER A 146 22.39 -11.57 -17.97
C SER A 146 22.65 -10.39 -18.93
N ASN A 147 21.73 -9.42 -19.02
CA ASN A 147 21.87 -8.20 -19.82
C ASN A 147 22.34 -6.97 -19.02
N GLU A 148 22.50 -7.09 -17.71
CA GLU A 148 22.94 -6.03 -16.80
C GLU A 148 24.16 -6.47 -16.01
N ASP A 149 25.23 -6.92 -16.69
CA ASP A 149 26.53 -7.12 -16.06
C ASP A 149 27.10 -5.73 -15.70
N PRO A 150 27.12 -5.33 -14.39
CA PRO A 150 27.61 -4.01 -13.98
C PRO A 150 29.14 -3.85 -14.14
N LEU A 151 29.82 -4.86 -14.69
CA LEU A 151 31.28 -4.90 -14.92
C LEU A 151 31.67 -4.77 -16.39
N LYS A 152 30.73 -4.47 -17.29
CA LYS A 152 31.02 -4.14 -18.69
C LYS A 152 30.90 -2.67 -19.01
#